data_19b29b9f8aaa79a22dce1c86f2a355ab
#
_entry.id   19b29b9f8aaa79a22dce1c86f2a355ab
#
_cell.length_a   1.000
_cell.length_b   1.000
_cell.length_c   1.000
_cell.angle_alpha   90.00
_cell.angle_beta   90.00
_cell.angle_gamma   90.00
#
_symmetry.space_group_name_H-M   'P 1'
#
loop_
_entity.id
_entity.type
_entity.pdbx_description
1 polymer ?
#
loop_
_entity_poly.entity_id
_entity_poly.type
_entity_poly.pdbx_seq_one_letter_code
_entity_poly.pdbx_strand_id
1 'polypeptide(L)'
;MNSHHVIPVTAPGIALRGYGAIEETDLHDFHQIVLGLDGEMVMTVDGVGERIDQGSAWLIPAGARHDYAGIGENRQLVLDLPAAALAVPERLFNTARAVRIDPALTKLVRKIAQRAALAAPPS
;
A
#
# COMPACT_ATOMS: atom_id res chain seq x y z
N MET A 1 -9.32 -15.89 -19.57
CA MET A 1 -9.75 -14.54 -19.60
C MET A 1 -10.40 -14.17 -18.28
N ASN A 2 -9.87 -13.18 -17.69
CA ASN A 2 -10.27 -12.86 -16.34
C ASN A 2 -11.20 -11.66 -16.34
N SER A 3 -12.46 -11.92 -16.06
CA SER A 3 -13.32 -10.83 -15.69
C SER A 3 -12.93 -10.43 -14.27
N HIS A 4 -12.27 -9.32 -14.15
CA HIS A 4 -12.00 -8.77 -12.84
C HIS A 4 -13.28 -8.15 -12.32
N HIS A 5 -13.91 -8.84 -11.38
CA HIS A 5 -14.92 -8.18 -10.59
C HIS A 5 -14.24 -7.22 -9.64
N VAL A 6 -14.22 -5.97 -10.03
CA VAL A 6 -13.78 -4.93 -9.13
C VAL A 6 -14.92 -4.72 -8.14
N ILE A 7 -14.76 -5.25 -6.95
CA ILE A 7 -15.70 -4.97 -5.87
C ILE A 7 -15.36 -3.60 -5.33
N PRO A 8 -16.26 -2.61 -5.41
CA PRO A 8 -15.95 -1.28 -4.88
C PRO A 8 -15.65 -1.36 -3.39
N VAL A 9 -14.59 -0.70 -2.98
CA VAL A 9 -14.29 -0.53 -1.56
C VAL A 9 -15.24 0.54 -1.02
N THR A 10 -16.14 0.15 -0.14
CA THR A 10 -17.13 1.04 0.46
C THR A 10 -16.74 1.51 1.86
N ALA A 11 -15.74 0.87 2.46
CA ALA A 11 -15.23 1.22 3.78
C ALA A 11 -13.71 1.12 3.78
N PRO A 12 -13.03 1.90 4.63
CA PRO A 12 -11.58 1.76 4.79
C PRO A 12 -11.19 0.35 5.22
N GLY A 13 -10.11 -0.16 4.67
CA GLY A 13 -9.55 -1.45 5.03
C GLY A 13 -8.10 -1.31 5.45
N ILE A 14 -7.63 -2.23 6.28
CA ILE A 14 -6.25 -2.29 6.71
C ILE A 14 -5.78 -3.74 6.66
N ALA A 15 -4.58 -3.97 6.14
CA ALA A 15 -4.02 -5.30 6.03
C ALA A 15 -2.50 -5.28 6.19
N LEU A 16 -1.97 -6.38 6.73
CA LEU A 16 -0.54 -6.65 6.69
C LEU A 16 -0.25 -7.52 5.50
N ARG A 17 0.73 -7.14 4.68
CA ARG A 17 1.08 -7.88 3.47
C ARG A 17 2.58 -8.09 3.37
N GLY A 18 2.96 -9.26 2.83
CA GLY A 18 4.30 -9.54 2.36
C GLY A 18 4.22 -9.95 0.90
N TYR A 19 5.26 -9.65 0.13
CA TYR A 19 5.28 -9.90 -1.30
C TYR A 19 6.41 -10.83 -1.68
N GLY A 20 6.15 -11.72 -2.62
CA GLY A 20 7.14 -12.60 -3.19
C GLY A 20 8.06 -11.89 -4.18
N ALA A 21 9.13 -12.58 -4.59
CA ALA A 21 10.12 -12.03 -5.52
C ALA A 21 9.60 -11.91 -6.95
N ILE A 22 8.52 -12.62 -7.29
CA ILE A 22 7.93 -12.52 -8.62
C ILE A 22 7.08 -11.28 -8.70
N GLU A 23 7.33 -10.45 -9.72
CA GLU A 23 6.58 -9.22 -9.93
C GLU A 23 5.11 -9.52 -10.21
N GLU A 24 4.23 -8.77 -9.54
CA GLU A 24 2.79 -8.81 -9.74
C GLU A 24 2.28 -7.43 -10.10
N THR A 25 1.14 -7.39 -10.75
CA THR A 25 0.51 -6.14 -11.19
C THR A 25 -0.90 -6.06 -10.65
N ASP A 26 -1.26 -4.90 -10.10
CA ASP A 26 -2.60 -4.61 -9.63
C ASP A 26 -3.15 -3.30 -10.20
N LEU A 27 -4.47 -3.24 -10.26
CA LEU A 27 -5.22 -2.06 -10.64
C LEU A 27 -6.48 -2.01 -9.77
N HIS A 28 -6.63 -0.94 -9.00
CA HIS A 28 -7.75 -0.79 -8.06
C HIS A 28 -8.56 0.47 -8.35
N ASP A 29 -9.84 0.44 -8.00
CA ASP A 29 -10.70 1.62 -8.06
C ASP A 29 -10.78 2.37 -6.72
N PHE A 30 -9.88 2.07 -5.80
CA PHE A 30 -9.73 2.74 -4.52
C PHE A 30 -8.31 3.24 -4.34
N HIS A 31 -8.13 4.23 -3.47
CA HIS A 31 -6.79 4.71 -3.11
C HIS A 31 -6.13 3.75 -2.14
N GLN A 32 -4.83 3.64 -2.22
CA GLN A 32 -4.08 2.74 -1.36
C GLN A 32 -2.86 3.47 -0.79
N ILE A 33 -2.60 3.27 0.51
CA ILE A 33 -1.39 3.76 1.14
C ILE A 33 -0.59 2.55 1.57
N VAL A 34 0.65 2.46 1.09
CA VAL A 34 1.57 1.38 1.43
C VAL A 34 2.63 1.92 2.37
N LEU A 35 2.76 1.31 3.53
CA LEU A 35 3.70 1.72 4.58
C LEU A 35 4.66 0.58 4.86
N GLY A 36 5.96 0.80 4.68
CA GLY A 36 6.97 -0.22 4.95
C GLY A 36 7.14 -0.47 6.44
N LEU A 37 7.20 -1.73 6.84
CA LEU A 37 7.44 -2.16 8.22
C LEU A 37 8.77 -2.88 8.35
N ASP A 38 8.97 -3.95 7.62
CA ASP A 38 10.16 -4.78 7.68
C ASP A 38 10.61 -5.14 6.27
N GLY A 39 11.92 -5.27 6.10
CA GLY A 39 12.49 -5.62 4.81
C GLY A 39 12.24 -4.58 3.75
N GLU A 40 12.25 -5.01 2.51
CA GLU A 40 12.12 -4.13 1.37
C GLU A 40 11.23 -4.73 0.29
N MET A 41 10.57 -3.86 -0.45
CA MET A 41 9.90 -4.21 -1.70
C MET A 41 10.14 -3.10 -2.72
N VAL A 42 9.98 -3.42 -3.99
CA VAL A 42 10.01 -2.44 -5.07
C VAL A 42 8.60 -2.30 -5.62
N MET A 43 8.17 -1.07 -5.79
CA MET A 43 6.87 -0.78 -6.38
C MET A 43 7.06 0.21 -7.53
N THR A 44 6.37 -0.04 -8.64
CA THR A 44 6.35 0.85 -9.79
C THR A 44 4.93 1.31 -10.02
N VAL A 45 4.72 2.62 -9.99
CA VAL A 45 3.41 3.24 -10.21
C VAL A 45 3.53 4.13 -11.43
N ASP A 46 2.72 3.85 -12.45
CA ASP A 46 2.73 4.61 -13.72
C ASP A 46 4.14 4.80 -14.28
N GLY A 47 4.94 3.75 -14.25
CA GLY A 47 6.30 3.76 -14.80
C GLY A 47 7.37 4.31 -13.87
N VAL A 48 7.02 4.78 -12.69
CA VAL A 48 7.98 5.30 -11.71
C VAL A 48 8.22 4.25 -10.64
N GLY A 49 9.44 3.72 -10.56
CA GLY A 49 9.82 2.69 -9.60
C GLY A 49 10.51 3.26 -8.38
N GLU A 50 10.14 2.77 -7.21
CA GLU A 50 10.78 3.15 -5.95
C GLU A 50 10.81 1.97 -4.98
N ARG A 51 11.78 2.00 -4.08
CA ARG A 51 11.94 1.02 -3.02
C ARG A 51 11.17 1.48 -1.79
N ILE A 52 10.42 0.55 -1.20
CA ILE A 52 9.69 0.77 0.04
C ILE A 52 10.36 -0.06 1.13
N ASP A 53 10.88 0.62 2.13
CA ASP A 53 11.48 0.00 3.31
C ASP A 53 10.83 0.56 4.58
N GLN A 54 11.38 0.21 5.74
CA GLN A 54 10.91 0.76 7.00
C GLN A 54 11.01 2.29 6.98
N GLY A 55 9.94 2.97 7.33
CA GLY A 55 9.90 4.43 7.33
C GLY A 55 9.61 5.04 5.97
N SER A 56 9.17 4.23 5.00
CA SER A 56 8.71 4.71 3.70
C SER A 56 7.21 4.55 3.58
N ALA A 57 6.59 5.45 2.84
CA ALA A 57 5.17 5.37 2.51
C ALA A 57 4.94 5.84 1.07
N TRP A 58 3.93 5.26 0.42
CA TRP A 58 3.54 5.68 -0.91
C TRP A 58 2.02 5.68 -1.04
N LEU A 59 1.47 6.79 -1.55
CA LEU A 59 0.06 6.92 -1.88
C LEU A 59 -0.14 6.50 -3.33
N ILE A 60 -0.94 5.47 -3.54
CA ILE A 60 -1.27 4.97 -4.86
C ILE A 60 -2.69 5.40 -5.18
N PRO A 61 -2.91 6.24 -6.21
CA PRO A 61 -4.25 6.70 -6.53
C PRO A 61 -5.10 5.60 -7.13
N ALA A 62 -6.42 5.71 -6.92
CA ALA A 62 -7.38 4.86 -7.60
C ALA A 62 -7.17 4.96 -9.13
N GLY A 63 -7.20 3.83 -9.80
CA GLY A 63 -7.00 3.77 -11.26
C GLY A 63 -5.55 3.73 -11.72
N ALA A 64 -4.58 3.91 -10.82
CA ALA A 64 -3.18 3.80 -11.20
C ALA A 64 -2.74 2.35 -11.22
N ARG A 65 -2.16 1.93 -12.32
CA ARG A 65 -1.54 0.62 -12.43
C ARG A 65 -0.26 0.60 -11.62
N HIS A 66 -0.09 -0.42 -10.81
CA HIS A 66 1.15 -0.58 -10.06
C HIS A 66 1.65 -2.02 -10.11
N ASP A 67 2.97 -2.14 -10.24
CA ASP A 67 3.68 -3.40 -10.21
C ASP A 67 4.45 -3.47 -8.91
N TYR A 68 4.58 -4.65 -8.32
CA TYR A 68 5.28 -4.79 -7.06
C TYR A 68 5.97 -6.14 -6.94
N ALA A 69 7.11 -6.15 -6.24
CA ALA A 69 7.87 -7.35 -5.94
C ALA A 69 8.63 -7.18 -4.64
N GLY A 70 8.69 -8.24 -3.84
CA GLY A 70 9.46 -8.24 -2.59
C GLY A 70 10.94 -8.51 -2.84
N ILE A 71 11.76 -7.99 -1.94
CA ILE A 71 13.20 -8.27 -1.89
C ILE A 71 13.46 -8.99 -0.57
N GLY A 72 13.54 -10.33 -0.63
CA GLY A 72 13.65 -11.15 0.58
C GLY A 72 12.38 -11.06 1.44
N GLU A 73 12.49 -11.34 2.72
CA GLU A 73 11.38 -11.19 3.65
C GLU A 73 11.02 -9.72 3.77
N ASN A 74 9.74 -9.43 3.69
CA ASN A 74 9.25 -8.07 3.74
C ASN A 74 7.84 -8.04 4.33
N ARG A 75 7.48 -6.91 4.90
CA ARG A 75 6.15 -6.70 5.45
C ARG A 75 5.77 -5.24 5.35
N GLN A 76 4.55 -4.99 4.93
CA GLN A 76 3.97 -3.67 4.79
C GLN A 76 2.61 -3.61 5.47
N LEU A 77 2.26 -2.43 5.96
CA LEU A 77 0.89 -2.10 6.34
C LEU A 77 0.24 -1.42 5.14
N VAL A 78 -0.89 -1.95 4.70
CA VAL A 78 -1.59 -1.45 3.52
C VAL A 78 -2.97 -0.95 3.93
N LEU A 79 -3.26 0.30 3.59
CA LEU A 79 -4.54 0.95 3.84
C LEU A 79 -5.29 1.10 2.53
N ASP A 80 -6.49 0.53 2.46
CA ASP A 80 -7.40 0.70 1.32
C ASP A 80 -8.43 1.75 1.68
N LEU A 81 -8.55 2.77 0.85
CA LEU A 81 -9.40 3.93 1.13
C LEU A 81 -10.36 4.16 -0.04
N PRO A 82 -11.69 4.19 0.23
CA PRO A 82 -12.65 4.45 -0.83
C PRO A 82 -12.37 5.79 -1.50
N ALA A 83 -12.30 5.79 -2.83
CA ALA A 83 -12.02 7.02 -3.58
C ALA A 83 -13.07 8.11 -3.29
N ALA A 84 -14.33 7.72 -3.13
CA ALA A 84 -15.40 8.66 -2.85
C ALA A 84 -15.37 9.24 -1.43
N ALA A 85 -14.69 8.58 -0.50
CA ALA A 85 -14.63 9.01 0.90
C ALA A 85 -13.52 10.04 1.17
N LEU A 86 -12.62 10.25 0.23
CA LEU A 86 -11.49 11.14 0.38
C LEU A 86 -11.58 12.30 -0.58
N ALA A 87 -11.81 13.49 -0.03
CA ALA A 87 -11.71 14.73 -0.79
C ALA A 87 -10.23 15.15 -0.89
N VAL A 88 -9.40 14.27 -1.44
CA VAL A 88 -7.98 14.56 -1.64
C VAL A 88 -7.78 15.14 -3.03
N PRO A 89 -7.08 16.28 -3.16
CA PRO A 89 -6.80 16.82 -4.48
C PRO A 89 -6.06 15.80 -5.35
N GLU A 90 -6.58 15.59 -6.56
CA GLU A 90 -6.02 14.63 -7.50
C GLU A 90 -4.51 14.83 -7.74
N ARG A 91 -4.08 16.07 -7.73
CA ARG A 91 -2.65 16.41 -7.91
C ARG A 91 -1.73 15.79 -6.86
N LEU A 92 -2.21 15.53 -5.65
CA LEU A 92 -1.41 14.89 -4.61
C LEU A 92 -1.06 13.47 -4.96
N PHE A 93 -1.93 12.78 -5.65
CA PHE A 93 -1.66 11.43 -6.13
C PHE A 93 -0.78 11.45 -7.37
N ASN A 94 -1.02 12.40 -8.28
CA ASN A 94 -0.28 12.47 -9.54
C ASN A 94 1.20 12.80 -9.37
N THR A 95 1.54 13.51 -8.31
CA THR A 95 2.91 13.89 -8.00
C THR A 95 3.51 13.07 -6.87
N ALA A 96 2.69 12.22 -6.24
CA ALA A 96 3.15 11.44 -5.10
C ALA A 96 4.18 10.40 -5.53
N ARG A 97 5.24 10.33 -4.78
CA ARG A 97 6.27 9.30 -4.85
C ARG A 97 6.45 8.73 -3.46
N ALA A 98 7.25 7.70 -3.33
CA ALA A 98 7.59 7.20 -2.02
C ALA A 98 8.23 8.32 -1.19
N VAL A 99 7.74 8.51 0.02
CA VAL A 99 8.24 9.55 0.92
C VAL A 99 8.74 8.90 2.21
N ARG A 100 9.69 9.58 2.87
CA ARG A 100 10.11 9.17 4.21
C ARG A 100 9.13 9.72 5.22
N ILE A 101 8.70 8.87 6.15
CA ILE A 101 7.87 9.30 7.27
C ILE A 101 8.75 9.52 8.50
N ASP A 102 8.30 10.41 9.37
CA ASP A 102 9.07 10.76 10.53
C ASP A 102 9.08 9.61 11.57
N PRO A 103 10.09 9.54 12.46
CA PRO A 103 10.20 8.44 13.42
C PRO A 103 9.00 8.28 14.35
N ALA A 104 8.35 9.35 14.75
CA ALA A 104 7.16 9.28 15.60
C ALA A 104 6.00 8.62 14.86
N LEU A 105 5.82 8.96 13.59
CA LEU A 105 4.80 8.34 12.76
C LEU A 105 5.13 6.87 12.49
N THR A 106 6.40 6.54 12.29
CA THR A 106 6.84 5.15 12.14
C THR A 106 6.47 4.32 13.36
N LYS A 107 6.64 4.84 14.57
CA LYS A 107 6.23 4.16 15.80
C LYS A 107 4.72 3.93 15.85
N LEU A 108 3.95 4.92 15.45
CA LEU A 108 2.49 4.80 15.40
C LEU A 108 2.06 3.74 14.39
N VAL A 109 2.68 3.72 13.22
CA VAL A 109 2.41 2.73 12.18
C VAL A 109 2.69 1.31 12.71
N ARG A 110 3.78 1.11 13.45
CA ARG A 110 4.09 -0.17 14.05
C ARG A 110 3.04 -0.60 15.08
N LYS A 111 2.55 0.31 15.90
CA LYS A 111 1.49 0.01 16.87
C LYS A 111 0.19 -0.40 16.18
N ILE A 112 -0.16 0.31 15.11
CA ILE A 112 -1.34 -0.04 14.31
C ILE A 112 -1.16 -1.43 13.69
N ALA A 113 0.01 -1.72 13.15
CA ALA A 113 0.31 -3.01 12.56
C ALA A 113 0.23 -4.15 13.58
N GLN A 114 0.72 -3.94 14.80
CA GLN A 114 0.62 -4.91 15.88
C GLN A 114 -0.84 -5.22 16.22
N ARG A 115 -1.67 -4.20 16.31
CA ARG A 115 -3.09 -4.37 16.57
C ARG A 115 -3.80 -5.08 15.42
N ALA A 116 -3.46 -4.75 14.18
CA ALA A 116 -4.02 -5.40 13.01
C ALA A 116 -3.66 -6.90 12.98
N ALA A 117 -2.43 -7.25 13.34
CA ALA A 117 -1.99 -8.64 13.44
C ALA A 117 -2.76 -9.41 14.51
N LEU A 118 -3.04 -8.79 15.67
CA LEU A 118 -3.80 -9.41 16.76
C LEU A 118 -5.26 -9.58 16.41
N ALA A 119 -5.82 -8.69 15.62
CA ALA A 119 -7.22 -8.73 15.19
C ALA A 119 -7.45 -9.65 14.00
N ALA A 120 -6.38 -10.07 13.30
CA ALA A 120 -6.51 -10.94 12.15
C ALA A 120 -7.08 -12.29 12.55
N PRO A 121 -8.05 -12.84 11.79
CA PRO A 121 -8.54 -14.18 12.09
C PRO A 121 -7.43 -15.22 11.89
N PRO A 122 -7.44 -16.30 12.66
CA PRO A 122 -6.49 -17.38 12.45
C PRO A 122 -6.70 -17.97 11.07
N SER A 123 -5.64 -18.17 10.34
CA SER A 123 -5.71 -18.79 9.00
C SER A 123 -5.83 -20.30 9.07
#